data_fdfa58841caf5e9293b0c1bfe17ceb88
#
_entry.id   fdfa58841caf5e9293b0c1bfe17ceb88
#
_cell.length_a   1.000
_cell.length_b   1.000
_cell.length_c   1.000
_cell.angle_alpha   90.00
_cell.angle_beta   90.00
_cell.angle_gamma   90.00
#
_symmetry.space_group_name_H-M   'P 1'
#
loop_
_entity.id
_entity.type
_entity.pdbx_description
1 polymer ?
#
loop_
_entity_poly.entity_id
_entity_poly.type
_entity_poly.pdbx_seq_one_letter_code
_entity_poly.pdbx_strand_id
1 'polypeptide(L)'
;MREKLPQMTITRCYLCATPLPNKLTWCKLLTQTKAPVICEKCLRKFEPVTCEQQKYKDVTAIYHYNEPMKDFLHQYKFMRDVVLSKVFREQISQHLKDEKATIVPIPMHPEKLKERTFAHIDELLNAANIPFTHLLEKKLPTTQSSKSKREREQSDQLFRLKQHVTIEKIHYVLVDDIITTGTTIRHAKSLLLEAGAEKVTAFTLIQG
;
A
#
# COMPACT_ATOMS: atom_id res chain seq x y z
N MET A 1 -10.60 -1.98 31.03
CA MET A 1 -9.62 -3.05 30.72
C MET A 1 -10.05 -3.69 29.40
N ARG A 2 -9.31 -3.50 28.29
CA ARG A 2 -9.59 -4.23 27.03
C ARG A 2 -8.92 -5.60 27.17
N GLU A 3 -9.68 -6.66 27.25
CA GLU A 3 -9.17 -8.03 27.18
C GLU A 3 -8.39 -8.20 25.88
N LYS A 4 -7.11 -8.56 26.00
CA LYS A 4 -6.32 -8.96 24.83
C LYS A 4 -6.89 -10.29 24.34
N LEU A 5 -7.60 -10.25 23.20
CA LEU A 5 -8.00 -11.46 22.50
C LEU A 5 -6.77 -12.37 22.30
N PRO A 6 -6.91 -13.69 22.50
CA PRO A 6 -5.80 -14.62 22.32
C PRO A 6 -5.22 -14.48 20.90
N GLN A 7 -3.92 -14.23 20.79
CA GLN A 7 -3.24 -14.17 19.50
C GLN A 7 -3.34 -15.56 18.86
N MET A 8 -4.15 -15.69 17.82
CA MET A 8 -4.24 -16.93 17.04
C MET A 8 -2.85 -17.28 16.51
N THR A 9 -2.31 -18.41 16.96
CA THR A 9 -1.04 -18.93 16.48
C THR A 9 -1.19 -19.38 15.03
N ILE A 10 -0.47 -18.73 14.11
CA ILE A 10 -0.47 -19.07 12.70
C ILE A 10 0.36 -20.35 12.53
N THR A 11 -0.30 -21.44 12.19
CA THR A 11 0.33 -22.78 12.08
C THR A 11 0.54 -23.23 10.64
N ARG A 12 -0.09 -22.54 9.68
CA ARG A 12 -0.02 -22.89 8.25
C ARG A 12 0.26 -21.66 7.39
N CYS A 13 0.97 -21.89 6.29
CA CYS A 13 1.24 -20.88 5.28
C CYS A 13 -0.08 -20.39 4.63
N TYR A 14 -0.30 -19.09 4.60
CA TYR A 14 -1.53 -18.50 4.03
C TYR A 14 -1.67 -18.73 2.51
N LEU A 15 -0.55 -19.00 1.79
CA LEU A 15 -0.59 -19.19 0.34
C LEU A 15 -0.65 -20.66 -0.10
N CYS A 16 -0.04 -21.59 0.65
CA CYS A 16 0.01 -23.00 0.23
C CYS A 16 -0.42 -24.00 1.30
N ALA A 17 -0.92 -23.51 2.44
CA ALA A 17 -1.38 -24.31 3.58
C ALA A 17 -0.34 -25.27 4.19
N THR A 18 0.91 -25.27 3.73
CA THR A 18 2.00 -26.06 4.34
C THR A 18 2.19 -25.65 5.81
N PRO A 19 2.39 -26.59 6.73
CA PRO A 19 2.68 -26.27 8.13
C PRO A 19 3.88 -25.34 8.25
N LEU A 20 3.74 -24.26 9.06
CA LEU A 20 4.84 -23.35 9.38
C LEU A 20 5.60 -23.90 10.60
N PRO A 21 6.94 -23.86 10.59
CA PRO A 21 7.72 -24.31 11.74
C PRO A 21 7.43 -23.40 12.95
N ASN A 22 6.85 -23.99 13.98
CA ASN A 22 6.58 -23.30 15.25
C ASN A 22 7.84 -23.29 16.13
N LYS A 23 8.97 -22.83 15.58
CA LYS A 23 10.22 -22.70 16.36
C LYS A 23 10.23 -21.34 17.02
N LEU A 24 9.90 -21.30 18.30
CA LEU A 24 10.30 -20.22 19.20
C LEU A 24 11.82 -20.28 19.34
N THR A 25 12.50 -19.48 18.55
CA THR A 25 13.97 -19.31 18.68
C THR A 25 14.22 -18.11 19.58
N TRP A 26 15.21 -18.18 20.46
CA TRP A 26 15.63 -17.08 21.33
C TRP A 26 15.85 -15.77 20.56
N CYS A 27 16.38 -15.83 19.34
CA CYS A 27 16.46 -14.67 18.43
C CYS A 27 15.10 -13.99 18.16
N LYS A 28 14.01 -14.75 17.99
CA LYS A 28 12.69 -14.18 17.75
C LYS A 28 12.10 -13.49 18.96
N LEU A 29 12.43 -13.96 20.16
CA LEU A 29 12.04 -13.31 21.42
C LEU A 29 12.79 -11.98 21.62
N LEU A 30 14.06 -11.91 21.22
CA LEU A 30 14.90 -10.71 21.38
C LEU A 30 14.64 -9.66 20.29
N THR A 31 14.32 -10.08 19.06
CA THR A 31 14.15 -9.17 17.90
C THR A 31 12.71 -8.67 17.69
N GLN A 32 11.75 -9.12 18.50
CA GLN A 32 10.31 -8.80 18.35
C GLN A 32 9.74 -9.03 16.92
N THR A 33 10.43 -9.88 16.12
CA THR A 33 9.96 -10.20 14.77
C THR A 33 8.64 -10.97 14.84
N LYS A 34 7.65 -10.51 14.12
CA LYS A 34 6.33 -11.16 14.05
C LYS A 34 6.49 -12.54 13.39
N ALA A 35 5.73 -13.53 13.86
CA ALA A 35 5.76 -14.88 13.28
C ALA A 35 5.45 -14.84 11.76
N PRO A 36 6.21 -15.57 10.91
CA PRO A 36 5.93 -15.60 9.48
C PRO A 36 4.54 -16.15 9.20
N VAL A 37 3.85 -15.56 8.24
CA VAL A 37 2.51 -15.99 7.81
C VAL A 37 2.55 -16.82 6.54
N ILE A 38 3.69 -16.83 5.84
CA ILE A 38 3.95 -17.65 4.66
C ILE A 38 5.27 -18.40 4.82
N CYS A 39 5.41 -19.54 4.15
CA CYS A 39 6.65 -20.33 4.16
C CYS A 39 7.69 -19.70 3.21
N GLU A 40 8.96 -20.00 3.43
CA GLU A 40 10.06 -19.52 2.58
C GLU A 40 9.89 -19.89 1.11
N LYS A 41 9.37 -21.08 0.81
CA LYS A 41 9.10 -21.52 -0.57
C LYS A 41 8.12 -20.58 -1.28
N CYS A 42 7.08 -20.10 -0.59
CA CYS A 42 6.15 -19.14 -1.14
C CYS A 42 6.77 -17.74 -1.24
N LEU A 43 7.53 -17.31 -0.24
CA LEU A 43 8.20 -16.00 -0.25
C LEU A 43 9.20 -15.89 -1.41
N ARG A 44 9.97 -16.92 -1.70
CA ARG A 44 10.96 -16.95 -2.80
C ARG A 44 10.35 -16.88 -4.21
N LYS A 45 9.04 -17.05 -4.36
CA LYS A 45 8.37 -16.87 -5.66
C LYS A 45 8.19 -15.41 -6.04
N PHE A 46 8.23 -14.49 -5.08
CA PHE A 46 8.16 -13.05 -5.31
C PHE A 46 9.56 -12.52 -5.60
N GLU A 47 9.73 -11.86 -6.74
CA GLU A 47 11.01 -11.37 -7.22
C GLU A 47 11.27 -9.96 -6.66
N PRO A 48 12.28 -9.77 -5.77
CA PRO A 48 12.59 -8.45 -5.25
C PRO A 48 13.13 -7.51 -6.32
N VAL A 49 12.79 -6.23 -6.22
CA VAL A 49 13.39 -5.16 -7.05
C VAL A 49 14.67 -4.68 -6.38
N THR A 50 15.79 -4.69 -7.12
CA THR A 50 17.04 -4.07 -6.66
C THR A 50 17.03 -2.55 -6.86
N CYS A 51 17.98 -1.84 -6.23
CA CYS A 51 18.09 -0.39 -6.37
C CYS A 51 18.28 0.05 -7.82
N GLU A 52 19.05 -0.70 -8.62
CA GLU A 52 19.30 -0.41 -10.03
C GLU A 52 18.10 -0.68 -10.94
N GLN A 53 17.15 -1.50 -10.48
CA GLN A 53 15.95 -1.89 -11.21
C GLN A 53 14.75 -0.98 -10.94
N GLN A 54 14.88 0.03 -10.05
CA GLN A 54 13.81 0.99 -9.80
C GLN A 54 13.49 1.78 -11.08
N LYS A 55 12.26 1.68 -11.57
CA LYS A 55 11.83 2.32 -12.81
C LYS A 55 11.62 3.84 -12.67
N TYR A 56 11.35 4.32 -11.47
CA TYR A 56 10.98 5.72 -11.21
C TYR A 56 11.85 6.29 -10.09
N LYS A 57 12.46 7.45 -10.34
CA LYS A 57 13.42 8.09 -9.42
C LYS A 57 12.89 8.36 -8.01
N ASP A 58 11.62 8.74 -7.89
CA ASP A 58 11.01 9.15 -6.61
C ASP A 58 10.00 8.11 -6.08
N VAL A 59 10.10 6.87 -6.56
CA VAL A 59 9.23 5.77 -6.16
C VAL A 59 10.08 4.57 -5.75
N THR A 60 9.85 4.06 -4.57
CA THR A 60 10.44 2.79 -4.10
C THR A 60 9.43 1.67 -4.28
N ALA A 61 9.77 0.66 -5.09
CA ALA A 61 9.00 -0.57 -5.23
C ALA A 61 9.76 -1.75 -4.66
N ILE A 62 9.06 -2.70 -4.02
CA ILE A 62 9.70 -3.86 -3.38
C ILE A 62 9.83 -5.05 -4.33
N TYR A 63 8.81 -5.33 -5.12
CA TYR A 63 8.72 -6.53 -5.95
C TYR A 63 8.39 -6.23 -7.42
N HIS A 64 8.88 -7.10 -8.30
CA HIS A 64 8.43 -7.15 -9.69
C HIS A 64 7.03 -7.77 -9.80
N TYR A 65 6.26 -7.34 -10.81
CA TYR A 65 5.02 -8.00 -11.17
C TYR A 65 5.32 -9.29 -11.92
N ASN A 66 5.03 -10.43 -11.30
CA ASN A 66 5.15 -11.77 -11.89
C ASN A 66 3.87 -12.59 -11.63
N GLU A 67 3.74 -13.80 -12.19
CA GLU A 67 2.53 -14.61 -12.01
C GLU A 67 2.19 -14.90 -10.54
N PRO A 68 3.13 -15.28 -9.64
CA PRO A 68 2.83 -15.42 -8.20
C PRO A 68 2.29 -14.13 -7.56
N MET A 69 2.77 -12.96 -7.99
CA MET A 69 2.29 -11.68 -7.48
C MET A 69 0.89 -11.33 -8.01
N LYS A 70 0.60 -11.70 -9.25
CA LYS A 70 -0.74 -11.60 -9.84
C LYS A 70 -1.75 -12.45 -9.06
N ASP A 71 -1.39 -13.70 -8.77
CA ASP A 71 -2.24 -14.62 -7.98
C ASP A 71 -2.49 -14.08 -6.57
N PHE A 72 -1.45 -13.56 -5.91
CA PHE A 72 -1.57 -12.90 -4.62
C PHE A 72 -2.53 -11.71 -4.67
N LEU A 73 -2.36 -10.79 -5.63
CA LEU A 73 -3.24 -9.63 -5.79
C LEU A 73 -4.68 -10.04 -6.08
N HIS A 74 -4.87 -11.09 -6.88
CA HIS A 74 -6.19 -11.61 -7.18
C HIS A 74 -6.89 -12.13 -5.90
N GLN A 75 -6.23 -12.97 -5.12
CA GLN A 75 -6.76 -13.47 -3.86
C GLN A 75 -7.04 -12.33 -2.89
N TYR A 76 -6.08 -11.43 -2.70
CA TYR A 76 -6.20 -10.31 -1.77
C TYR A 76 -7.34 -9.35 -2.14
N LYS A 77 -7.40 -8.91 -3.41
CA LYS A 77 -8.33 -7.86 -3.85
C LYS A 77 -9.71 -8.37 -4.25
N PHE A 78 -9.79 -9.53 -4.92
CA PHE A 78 -11.04 -10.00 -5.53
C PHE A 78 -11.68 -11.12 -4.75
N MET A 79 -10.89 -12.01 -4.13
CA MET A 79 -11.43 -13.00 -3.20
C MET A 79 -11.62 -12.46 -1.78
N ARG A 80 -11.27 -11.20 -1.54
CA ARG A 80 -11.46 -10.46 -0.28
C ARG A 80 -10.74 -11.10 0.90
N ASP A 81 -9.61 -11.76 0.66
CA ASP A 81 -8.83 -12.39 1.72
C ASP A 81 -7.94 -11.33 2.42
N VAL A 82 -8.56 -10.57 3.32
CA VAL A 82 -7.89 -9.48 4.05
C VAL A 82 -6.71 -9.97 4.90
N VAL A 83 -6.70 -11.25 5.27
CA VAL A 83 -5.62 -11.86 6.07
C VAL A 83 -4.28 -11.83 5.32
N LEU A 84 -4.32 -11.84 3.98
CA LEU A 84 -3.15 -11.73 3.12
C LEU A 84 -2.42 -10.37 3.24
N SER A 85 -3.05 -9.32 3.80
CA SER A 85 -2.36 -8.07 4.13
C SER A 85 -1.11 -8.29 4.99
N LYS A 86 -1.08 -9.37 5.78
CA LYS A 86 0.05 -9.70 6.66
C LYS A 86 1.26 -10.30 5.92
N VAL A 87 1.11 -10.69 4.64
CA VAL A 87 2.17 -11.39 3.89
C VAL A 87 3.44 -10.55 3.76
N PHE A 88 3.30 -9.27 3.43
CA PHE A 88 4.41 -8.34 3.19
C PHE A 88 4.61 -7.32 4.31
N ARG A 89 4.02 -7.53 5.49
CA ARG A 89 4.07 -6.56 6.60
C ARG A 89 5.49 -6.23 7.06
N GLU A 90 6.41 -7.21 7.06
CA GLU A 90 7.80 -7.01 7.46
C GLU A 90 8.54 -6.12 6.44
N GLN A 91 8.36 -6.40 5.15
CA GLN A 91 8.97 -5.63 4.07
C GLN A 91 8.45 -4.19 4.03
N ILE A 92 7.14 -4.01 4.16
CA ILE A 92 6.51 -2.67 4.24
C ILE A 92 7.04 -1.93 5.46
N SER A 93 7.09 -2.59 6.64
CA SER A 93 7.61 -1.99 7.87
C SER A 93 9.07 -1.58 7.74
N GLN A 94 9.93 -2.41 7.14
CA GLN A 94 11.34 -2.10 6.93
C GLN A 94 11.56 -0.84 6.07
N HIS A 95 10.67 -0.57 5.11
CA HIS A 95 10.79 0.60 4.23
C HIS A 95 10.14 1.87 4.78
N LEU A 96 9.08 1.74 5.59
CA LEU A 96 8.26 2.89 5.99
C LEU A 96 8.34 3.24 7.48
N LYS A 97 8.85 2.34 8.33
CA LYS A 97 8.83 2.52 9.79
C LYS A 97 9.63 3.75 10.27
N ASP A 98 10.79 4.00 9.67
CA ASP A 98 11.71 5.05 10.09
C ASP A 98 11.62 6.31 9.20
N GLU A 99 10.62 6.35 8.29
CA GLU A 99 10.37 7.52 7.45
C GLU A 99 9.87 8.69 8.29
N LYS A 100 10.63 9.79 8.29
CA LYS A 100 10.24 11.06 8.88
C LYS A 100 9.29 11.83 7.94
N ALA A 101 8.24 11.17 7.52
CA ALA A 101 7.29 11.69 6.54
C ALA A 101 5.87 11.29 6.92
N THR A 102 4.89 12.04 6.46
CA THR A 102 3.48 11.65 6.57
C THR A 102 3.13 10.65 5.48
N ILE A 103 2.71 9.46 5.89
CA ILE A 103 2.29 8.39 4.97
C ILE A 103 0.86 8.65 4.52
N VAL A 104 0.65 8.64 3.19
CA VAL A 104 -0.63 8.96 2.55
C VAL A 104 -1.03 7.84 1.59
N PRO A 105 -2.00 7.00 1.96
CA PRO A 105 -2.50 5.97 1.06
C PRO A 105 -3.24 6.59 -0.14
N ILE A 106 -3.01 6.04 -1.33
CA ILE A 106 -3.78 6.41 -2.53
C ILE A 106 -5.23 5.95 -2.36
N PRO A 107 -6.22 6.86 -2.48
CA PRO A 107 -7.61 6.53 -2.24
C PRO A 107 -8.17 5.61 -3.33
N MET A 108 -8.91 4.61 -2.89
CA MET A 108 -9.68 3.72 -3.77
C MET A 108 -10.96 4.41 -4.26
N HIS A 109 -11.43 4.02 -5.44
CA HIS A 109 -12.75 4.44 -5.93
C HIS A 109 -13.85 3.93 -4.99
N PRO A 110 -14.87 4.75 -4.61
CA PRO A 110 -15.93 4.35 -3.69
C PRO A 110 -16.67 3.06 -4.09
N GLU A 111 -16.92 2.86 -5.40
CA GLU A 111 -17.54 1.63 -5.90
C GLU A 111 -16.66 0.40 -5.66
N LYS A 112 -15.34 0.53 -5.90
CA LYS A 112 -14.39 -0.55 -5.61
C LYS A 112 -14.27 -0.84 -4.12
N LEU A 113 -14.43 0.19 -3.27
CA LEU A 113 -14.47 0.00 -1.83
C LEU A 113 -15.72 -0.79 -1.39
N LYS A 114 -16.88 -0.49 -1.99
CA LYS A 114 -18.12 -1.26 -1.75
C LYS A 114 -18.00 -2.70 -2.24
N GLU A 115 -17.39 -2.89 -3.42
CA GLU A 115 -17.16 -4.23 -4.01
C GLU A 115 -16.19 -5.05 -3.17
N ARG A 116 -15.07 -4.47 -2.75
CA ARG A 116 -14.00 -5.16 -1.99
C ARG A 116 -14.29 -5.29 -0.51
N THR A 117 -15.14 -4.41 0.05
CA THR A 117 -15.50 -4.32 1.48
C THR A 117 -14.39 -3.82 2.40
N PHE A 118 -13.17 -3.62 1.91
CA PHE A 118 -12.03 -3.08 2.67
C PHE A 118 -11.10 -2.23 1.78
N ALA A 119 -10.39 -1.29 2.41
CA ALA A 119 -9.37 -0.48 1.75
C ALA A 119 -8.03 -1.23 1.75
N HIS A 120 -7.68 -1.82 0.61
CA HIS A 120 -6.54 -2.74 0.51
C HIS A 120 -5.18 -2.13 0.91
N ILE A 121 -4.94 -0.84 0.64
CA ILE A 121 -3.72 -0.17 1.08
C ILE A 121 -3.72 0.04 2.59
N ASP A 122 -4.85 0.46 3.15
CA ASP A 122 -4.98 0.68 4.60
C ASP A 122 -4.69 -0.61 5.38
N GLU A 123 -5.20 -1.75 4.90
CA GLU A 123 -4.97 -3.04 5.54
C GLU A 123 -3.50 -3.50 5.44
N LEU A 124 -2.80 -3.18 4.35
CA LEU A 124 -1.35 -3.41 4.25
C LEU A 124 -0.58 -2.58 5.27
N LEU A 125 -0.91 -1.28 5.40
CA LEU A 125 -0.27 -0.36 6.35
C LEU A 125 -0.61 -0.75 7.80
N ASN A 126 -1.86 -1.08 8.10
CA ASN A 126 -2.30 -1.57 9.41
C ASN A 126 -1.55 -2.86 9.82
N ALA A 127 -1.44 -3.83 8.90
CA ALA A 127 -0.71 -5.07 9.16
C ALA A 127 0.78 -4.82 9.45
N ALA A 128 1.38 -3.81 8.80
CA ALA A 128 2.75 -3.38 9.01
C ALA A 128 2.95 -2.48 10.24
N ASN A 129 1.87 -2.05 10.93
CA ASN A 129 1.87 -1.06 12.01
C ASN A 129 2.46 0.31 11.58
N ILE A 130 2.14 0.74 10.36
CA ILE A 130 2.54 2.05 9.84
C ILE A 130 1.37 3.02 10.03
N PRO A 131 1.54 4.13 10.78
CA PRO A 131 0.54 5.19 10.87
C PRO A 131 0.41 5.91 9.54
N PHE A 132 -0.80 6.30 9.17
CA PHE A 132 -1.08 7.01 7.92
C PHE A 132 -2.23 7.99 8.06
N THR A 133 -2.33 8.92 7.11
CA THR A 133 -3.37 9.94 7.08
C THR A 133 -4.00 10.02 5.70
N HIS A 134 -5.33 10.01 5.64
CA HIS A 134 -6.08 10.18 4.40
C HIS A 134 -6.23 11.66 4.04
N LEU A 135 -5.40 12.15 3.15
CA LEU A 135 -5.42 13.54 2.66
C LEU A 135 -6.18 13.70 1.34
N LEU A 136 -6.26 12.61 0.58
CA LEU A 136 -6.79 12.59 -0.79
C LEU A 136 -8.13 11.87 -0.86
N GLU A 137 -8.96 12.25 -1.82
CA GLU A 137 -10.14 11.50 -2.24
C GLU A 137 -10.20 11.42 -3.77
N LYS A 138 -10.78 10.33 -4.29
CA LYS A 138 -10.91 10.13 -5.72
C LYS A 138 -12.06 10.95 -6.27
N LYS A 139 -11.82 11.70 -7.36
CA LYS A 139 -12.89 12.40 -8.07
C LYS A 139 -13.80 11.38 -8.76
N LEU A 140 -15.09 11.54 -8.56
CA LEU A 140 -16.08 10.80 -9.33
C LEU A 140 -16.22 11.45 -10.71
N PRO A 141 -16.42 10.68 -11.80
CA PRO A 141 -16.72 11.24 -13.10
C PRO A 141 -17.98 12.09 -13.01
N THR A 142 -17.88 13.39 -13.26
CA THR A 142 -19.06 14.24 -13.40
C THR A 142 -19.65 14.05 -14.79
N THR A 143 -20.85 13.52 -14.87
CA THR A 143 -21.67 13.45 -16.09
C THR A 143 -22.16 14.86 -16.47
N GLN A 144 -21.34 15.70 -17.10
CA GLN A 144 -21.79 16.95 -17.67
C GLN A 144 -21.10 17.23 -19.00
N SER A 145 -21.90 17.39 -20.02
CA SER A 145 -21.60 17.46 -21.44
C SER A 145 -21.18 18.83 -21.99
N SER A 146 -20.78 19.80 -21.17
CA SER A 146 -20.33 21.11 -21.65
C SER A 146 -19.21 21.69 -20.80
N LYS A 147 -17.95 21.21 -21.02
CA LYS A 147 -16.79 21.73 -20.28
C LYS A 147 -15.89 22.58 -21.17
N SER A 148 -15.48 23.75 -20.68
CA SER A 148 -14.45 24.60 -21.27
C SER A 148 -13.07 23.87 -21.24
N LYS A 149 -12.09 24.34 -22.05
CA LYS A 149 -10.74 23.76 -22.11
C LYS A 149 -10.09 23.66 -20.72
N ARG A 150 -10.27 24.69 -19.87
CA ARG A 150 -9.77 24.75 -18.49
C ARG A 150 -10.44 23.74 -17.56
N GLU A 151 -11.74 23.47 -17.76
CA GLU A 151 -12.50 22.48 -17.02
C GLU A 151 -12.16 21.05 -17.49
N ARG A 152 -11.72 20.85 -18.74
CA ARG A 152 -11.18 19.56 -19.21
C ARG A 152 -9.83 19.24 -18.57
N GLU A 153 -8.90 20.20 -18.48
CA GLU A 153 -7.62 20.03 -17.78
C GLU A 153 -7.82 19.73 -16.27
N GLN A 154 -8.82 20.35 -15.63
CA GLN A 154 -9.23 20.01 -14.25
C GLN A 154 -10.01 18.69 -14.16
N SER A 155 -10.66 18.25 -15.22
CA SER A 155 -11.37 16.96 -15.23
C SER A 155 -10.46 15.74 -15.35
N ASP A 156 -9.21 15.93 -15.84
CA ASP A 156 -8.20 14.86 -15.91
C ASP A 156 -7.51 14.58 -14.57
N GLN A 157 -7.72 15.43 -13.56
CA GLN A 157 -7.23 15.16 -12.21
C GLN A 157 -8.01 14.00 -11.57
N LEU A 158 -7.30 12.93 -11.25
CA LEU A 158 -7.87 11.73 -10.64
C LEU A 158 -8.31 11.94 -9.19
N PHE A 159 -7.71 12.93 -8.50
CA PHE A 159 -7.86 13.16 -7.08
C PHE A 159 -8.17 14.62 -6.75
N ARG A 160 -8.69 14.84 -5.56
CA ARG A 160 -8.77 16.15 -4.89
C ARG A 160 -8.36 16.00 -3.42
N LEU A 161 -7.99 17.08 -2.77
CA LEU A 161 -7.81 17.10 -1.32
C LEU A 161 -9.16 16.90 -0.64
N LYS A 162 -9.16 16.18 0.48
CA LYS A 162 -10.33 16.12 1.35
C LYS A 162 -10.68 17.49 1.89
N GLN A 163 -11.96 17.70 2.19
CA GLN A 163 -12.40 18.94 2.84
C GLN A 163 -11.70 19.14 4.19
N HIS A 164 -11.40 20.40 4.52
CA HIS A 164 -10.74 20.79 5.78
C HIS A 164 -9.33 20.24 6.01
N VAL A 165 -8.67 19.73 4.97
CA VAL A 165 -7.28 19.31 5.03
C VAL A 165 -6.38 20.47 4.62
N THR A 166 -5.40 20.78 5.46
CA THR A 166 -4.31 21.72 5.14
C THR A 166 -3.04 20.89 4.91
N ILE A 167 -2.32 21.17 3.85
CA ILE A 167 -1.05 20.51 3.55
C ILE A 167 0.08 21.37 4.18
N GLU A 168 0.80 20.75 5.09
CA GLU A 168 1.97 21.36 5.73
C GLU A 168 3.19 21.26 4.82
N LYS A 169 4.17 22.17 5.02
CA LYS A 169 5.43 22.17 4.28
C LYS A 169 6.39 21.12 4.84
N ILE A 170 6.06 19.84 4.63
CA ILE A 170 6.82 18.67 5.08
C ILE A 170 6.93 17.62 3.95
N HIS A 171 7.65 16.52 4.23
CA HIS A 171 7.74 15.37 3.34
C HIS A 171 6.51 14.46 3.47
N TYR A 172 5.95 14.02 2.34
CA TYR A 172 4.86 13.05 2.23
C TYR A 172 5.30 11.85 1.42
N VAL A 173 4.87 10.65 1.83
CA VAL A 173 5.06 9.40 1.07
C VAL A 173 3.70 8.87 0.64
N LEU A 174 3.44 8.90 -0.66
CA LEU A 174 2.26 8.26 -1.25
C LEU A 174 2.44 6.75 -1.24
N VAL A 175 1.41 6.00 -0.86
CA VAL A 175 1.46 4.53 -0.85
C VAL A 175 0.40 3.95 -1.76
N ASP A 176 0.83 3.08 -2.70
CA ASP A 176 -0.05 2.29 -3.57
C ASP A 176 0.40 0.83 -3.59
N ASP A 177 -0.42 -0.06 -4.12
CA ASP A 177 -0.06 -1.48 -4.23
C ASP A 177 0.80 -1.78 -5.48
N ILE A 178 0.52 -1.14 -6.60
CA ILE A 178 1.24 -1.36 -7.86
C ILE A 178 1.44 -0.07 -8.64
N ILE A 179 2.66 0.12 -9.16
CA ILE A 179 2.95 1.13 -10.15
C ILE A 179 3.18 0.49 -11.52
N THR A 180 2.46 0.99 -12.53
CA THR A 180 2.63 0.59 -13.94
C THR A 180 3.10 1.76 -14.78
N THR A 181 2.24 2.69 -15.12
CA THR A 181 2.58 3.92 -15.88
C THR A 181 2.96 5.10 -14.98
N GLY A 182 2.77 4.97 -13.68
CA GLY A 182 2.98 6.04 -12.71
C GLY A 182 1.97 7.18 -12.75
N THR A 183 0.94 7.11 -13.60
CA THR A 183 -0.06 8.18 -13.76
C THR A 183 -0.77 8.51 -12.46
N THR A 184 -1.20 7.49 -11.70
CA THR A 184 -1.85 7.64 -10.40
C THR A 184 -0.98 8.40 -9.42
N ILE A 185 0.27 7.95 -9.25
CA ILE A 185 1.25 8.57 -8.35
C ILE A 185 1.56 10.00 -8.79
N ARG A 186 1.77 10.24 -10.10
CA ARG A 186 2.06 11.58 -10.63
C ARG A 186 0.96 12.57 -10.32
N HIS A 187 -0.33 12.21 -10.53
CA HIS A 187 -1.46 13.10 -10.23
C HIS A 187 -1.57 13.41 -8.73
N ALA A 188 -1.43 12.40 -7.88
CA ALA A 188 -1.46 12.60 -6.42
C ALA A 188 -0.26 13.46 -5.94
N LYS A 189 0.94 13.22 -6.49
CA LYS A 189 2.15 13.99 -6.19
C LYS A 189 2.00 15.46 -6.58
N SER A 190 1.56 15.75 -7.81
CA SER A 190 1.34 17.13 -8.27
C SER A 190 0.36 17.86 -7.36
N LEU A 191 -0.75 17.22 -7.00
CA LEU A 191 -1.76 17.82 -6.13
C LEU A 191 -1.23 18.19 -4.74
N LEU A 192 -0.41 17.35 -4.11
CA LEU A 192 0.19 17.65 -2.81
C LEU A 192 1.26 18.75 -2.91
N LEU A 193 2.09 18.76 -3.97
CA LEU A 193 3.09 19.80 -4.19
C LEU A 193 2.45 21.16 -4.47
N GLU A 194 1.42 21.21 -5.30
CA GLU A 194 0.64 22.42 -5.59
C GLU A 194 -0.05 22.98 -4.32
N ALA A 195 -0.41 22.09 -3.39
CA ALA A 195 -1.01 22.46 -2.10
C ALA A 195 0.02 22.90 -1.04
N GLY A 196 1.33 22.85 -1.33
CA GLY A 196 2.39 23.37 -0.44
C GLY A 196 3.26 22.32 0.23
N ALA A 197 3.17 21.03 -0.15
CA ALA A 197 4.10 20.01 0.35
C ALA A 197 5.55 20.35 -0.05
N GLU A 198 6.51 20.15 0.87
CA GLU A 198 7.93 20.38 0.58
C GLU A 198 8.51 19.32 -0.35
N LYS A 199 8.17 18.07 -0.09
CA LYS A 199 8.65 16.92 -0.84
C LYS A 199 7.56 15.85 -0.89
N VAL A 200 7.43 15.18 -2.03
CA VAL A 200 6.54 14.02 -2.20
C VAL A 200 7.28 12.90 -2.90
N THR A 201 7.40 11.77 -2.23
CA THR A 201 7.89 10.50 -2.79
C THR A 201 6.77 9.48 -2.79
N ALA A 202 7.01 8.30 -3.33
CA ALA A 202 6.04 7.22 -3.28
C ALA A 202 6.68 5.88 -2.93
N PHE A 203 5.88 5.02 -2.37
CA PHE A 203 6.18 3.65 -2.07
C PHE A 203 5.09 2.75 -2.69
N THR A 204 5.50 1.70 -3.38
CA THR A 204 4.59 0.68 -3.91
C THR A 204 5.09 -0.70 -3.56
N LEU A 205 4.16 -1.63 -3.34
CA LEU A 205 4.55 -3.03 -3.13
C LEU A 205 5.15 -3.61 -4.41
N ILE A 206 4.61 -3.21 -5.58
CA ILE A 206 4.91 -3.82 -6.87
C ILE A 206 5.22 -2.76 -7.93
N GLN A 207 6.18 -3.05 -8.82
CA GLN A 207 6.33 -2.38 -10.11
C GLN A 207 6.06 -3.34 -11.27
N GLY A 208 5.24 -2.89 -12.23
CA GLY A 208 4.92 -3.60 -13.47
C GLY A 208 5.75 -3.14 -14.69
#